data_2c6a585bff06180d7ec64ab1ade25555
#
_entry.id   2c6a585bff06180d7ec64ab1ade25555
#
_cell.length_a   1.000
_cell.length_b   1.000
_cell.length_c   1.000
_cell.angle_alpha   90.00
_cell.angle_beta   90.00
_cell.angle_gamma   90.00
#
_symmetry.space_group_name_H-M   'P 1'
#
loop_
_entity.id
_entity.type
_entity.pdbx_description
1 polymer ?
#
loop_
_entity_poly.entity_id
_entity_poly.type
_entity_poly.pdbx_seq_one_letter_code
_entity_poly.pdbx_strand_id
1 'polypeptide(L)'
;RRFERGVDTALQPAATQMAAELMAKYGNGEPSEHPNDVNNTPRAKAIHFKASEVARVAGLDVDINRISDILTDIGCTVAGGGNGEFSVTAPSWRPDLNEPCDLVEEIARLVGYDQIPITVPPAPVEGLVGLTPDQQRRRRVADELAEFGMVESLSYPFVGDDDYKAFGFDPEATKKVSVEIANPLYGDRPYLRREILPTLATTVQRNIRRGIENVS
;
A
#
# COMPACT_ATOMS: atom_id res chain seq x y z
N ARG A 1 0.82 7.21 -15.05
CA ARG A 1 1.15 5.88 -14.46
C ARG A 1 2.41 5.25 -15.07
N ARG A 2 2.68 5.34 -16.40
CA ARG A 2 3.89 4.74 -17.00
C ARG A 2 5.17 5.47 -16.58
N PHE A 3 5.14 6.80 -16.54
CA PHE A 3 6.29 7.60 -16.09
C PHE A 3 6.55 7.51 -14.59
N GLU A 4 5.52 7.26 -13.80
CA GLU A 4 5.60 7.05 -12.35
C GLU A 4 6.43 5.80 -12.01
N ARG A 5 6.38 4.76 -12.84
CA ARG A 5 7.19 3.54 -12.70
C ARG A 5 8.64 3.69 -13.15
N GLY A 6 9.00 4.85 -13.71
CA GLY A 6 10.28 5.10 -14.34
C GLY A 6 10.30 4.74 -15.82
N VAL A 7 11.33 5.21 -16.49
CA VAL A 7 11.59 4.97 -17.91
C VAL A 7 12.91 4.23 -18.02
N ASP A 8 12.97 3.24 -18.92
CA ASP A 8 14.20 2.52 -19.21
C ASP A 8 15.28 3.48 -19.72
N THR A 9 16.32 3.67 -18.93
CA THR A 9 17.41 4.58 -19.25
C THR A 9 18.27 4.12 -20.42
N ALA A 10 18.27 2.83 -20.75
CA ALA A 10 18.98 2.26 -21.89
C ALA A 10 18.20 2.41 -23.22
N LEU A 11 16.91 2.74 -23.17
CA LEU A 11 16.08 2.90 -24.37
C LEU A 11 16.33 4.23 -25.10
N GLN A 12 16.82 5.24 -24.43
CA GLN A 12 16.93 6.61 -24.94
C GLN A 12 17.73 6.74 -26.24
N PRO A 13 18.89 6.11 -26.43
CA PRO A 13 19.63 6.20 -27.68
C PRO A 13 18.83 5.64 -28.87
N ALA A 14 18.20 4.46 -28.71
CA ALA A 14 17.40 3.85 -29.75
C ALA A 14 16.14 4.66 -30.08
N ALA A 15 15.47 5.23 -29.06
CA ALA A 15 14.30 6.08 -29.24
C ALA A 15 14.65 7.39 -29.96
N THR A 16 15.80 7.99 -29.63
CA THR A 16 16.29 9.22 -30.26
C THR A 16 16.67 8.97 -31.73
N GLN A 17 17.35 7.86 -32.01
CA GLN A 17 17.66 7.45 -33.37
C GLN A 17 16.40 7.26 -34.21
N MET A 18 15.42 6.53 -33.70
CA MET A 18 14.13 6.31 -34.36
C MET A 18 13.41 7.66 -34.65
N ALA A 19 13.43 8.59 -33.70
CA ALA A 19 12.86 9.91 -33.88
C ALA A 19 13.58 10.70 -34.98
N ALA A 20 14.90 10.67 -35.01
CA ALA A 20 15.71 11.32 -36.06
C ALA A 20 15.42 10.73 -37.45
N GLU A 21 15.31 9.40 -37.57
CA GLU A 21 14.96 8.73 -38.81
C GLU A 21 13.55 9.12 -39.31
N LEU A 22 12.57 9.23 -38.41
CA LEU A 22 11.23 9.67 -38.76
C LEU A 22 11.22 11.15 -39.19
N MET A 23 11.99 12.01 -38.53
CA MET A 23 12.15 13.42 -38.93
C MET A 23 12.84 13.55 -40.29
N ALA A 24 13.84 12.77 -40.59
CA ALA A 24 14.47 12.74 -41.89
C ALA A 24 13.48 12.27 -42.99
N LYS A 25 12.76 11.19 -42.70
CA LYS A 25 11.82 10.58 -43.66
C LYS A 25 10.62 11.47 -44.03
N TYR A 26 10.05 12.15 -43.04
CA TYR A 26 8.80 12.91 -43.24
C TYR A 26 8.99 14.43 -43.20
N GLY A 27 10.09 14.92 -42.65
CA GLY A 27 10.40 16.34 -42.48
C GLY A 27 11.52 16.86 -43.40
N ASN A 28 12.10 16.01 -44.29
CA ASN A 28 13.26 16.33 -45.12
C ASN A 28 14.46 16.91 -44.32
N GLY A 29 14.61 16.49 -43.09
CA GLY A 29 15.74 16.88 -42.24
C GLY A 29 16.95 15.98 -42.46
N GLU A 30 18.15 16.52 -42.22
CA GLU A 30 19.38 15.74 -42.19
C GLU A 30 19.83 15.60 -40.72
N PRO A 31 19.93 14.38 -40.16
CA PRO A 31 20.47 14.19 -38.81
C PRO A 31 21.95 14.58 -38.73
N SER A 32 22.34 15.09 -37.57
CA SER A 32 23.77 15.37 -37.32
C SER A 32 24.56 14.05 -37.25
N GLU A 33 25.75 14.04 -37.84
CA GLU A 33 26.67 12.89 -37.76
C GLU A 33 27.16 12.62 -36.31
N HIS A 34 27.12 13.61 -35.45
CA HIS A 34 27.59 13.52 -34.08
C HIS A 34 26.46 13.78 -33.11
N PRO A 35 25.87 12.70 -32.48
CA PRO A 35 24.89 12.88 -31.46
C PRO A 35 25.49 13.53 -30.22
N ASN A 36 24.76 14.44 -29.60
CA ASN A 36 25.10 14.98 -28.29
C ASN A 36 24.48 14.08 -27.22
N ASP A 37 25.33 13.32 -26.51
CA ASP A 37 24.93 12.43 -25.44
C ASP A 37 25.48 12.89 -24.09
N VAL A 38 24.60 13.22 -23.15
CA VAL A 38 24.95 13.56 -21.76
C VAL A 38 24.31 12.51 -20.85
N ASN A 39 25.10 11.51 -20.49
CA ASN A 39 24.62 10.39 -19.68
C ASN A 39 25.09 10.52 -18.22
N ASN A 40 24.17 10.90 -17.33
CA ASN A 40 24.35 10.95 -15.87
C ASN A 40 23.63 9.80 -15.15
N THR A 41 23.20 8.76 -15.87
CA THR A 41 22.50 7.63 -15.28
C THR A 41 23.41 6.87 -14.31
N PRO A 42 23.01 6.67 -13.05
CA PRO A 42 23.78 5.87 -12.12
C PRO A 42 23.87 4.42 -12.61
N ARG A 43 25.01 3.80 -12.42
CA ARG A 43 25.17 2.37 -12.74
C ARG A 43 24.31 1.55 -11.81
N ALA A 44 23.65 0.51 -12.36
CA ALA A 44 22.92 -0.48 -11.58
C ALA A 44 23.86 -1.12 -10.54
N LYS A 45 23.42 -1.15 -9.29
CA LYS A 45 24.15 -1.80 -8.20
C LYS A 45 23.74 -3.26 -8.14
N ALA A 46 24.70 -4.13 -7.84
CA ALA A 46 24.41 -5.53 -7.57
C ALA A 46 23.73 -5.65 -6.18
N ILE A 47 22.65 -6.37 -6.14
CA ILE A 47 21.90 -6.72 -4.92
C ILE A 47 22.48 -8.03 -4.39
N HIS A 48 23.01 -8.01 -3.17
CA HIS A 48 23.42 -9.25 -2.49
C HIS A 48 22.16 -9.93 -1.93
N PHE A 49 21.88 -11.12 -2.45
CA PHE A 49 20.65 -11.83 -2.17
C PHE A 49 20.93 -13.24 -1.68
N LYS A 50 20.30 -13.64 -0.58
CA LYS A 50 20.37 -15.01 -0.06
C LYS A 50 19.07 -15.76 -0.37
N ALA A 51 19.15 -16.97 -0.86
CA ALA A 51 17.97 -17.82 -1.11
C ALA A 51 17.07 -17.97 0.12
N SER A 52 17.67 -17.99 1.32
CA SER A 52 16.95 -18.07 2.60
C SER A 52 16.02 -16.88 2.88
N GLU A 53 16.22 -15.73 2.20
CA GLU A 53 15.33 -14.57 2.33
C GLU A 53 13.92 -14.87 1.81
N VAL A 54 13.78 -15.74 0.83
CA VAL A 54 12.48 -16.16 0.30
C VAL A 54 11.64 -16.85 1.39
N ALA A 55 12.24 -17.80 2.09
CA ALA A 55 11.56 -18.45 3.22
C ALA A 55 11.33 -17.50 4.39
N ARG A 56 12.32 -16.64 4.70
CA ARG A 56 12.24 -15.71 5.82
C ARG A 56 11.15 -14.64 5.64
N VAL A 57 11.01 -14.09 4.45
CA VAL A 57 10.10 -12.96 4.17
C VAL A 57 8.73 -13.44 3.71
N ALA A 58 8.70 -14.37 2.74
CA ALA A 58 7.45 -14.85 2.14
C ALA A 58 6.96 -16.19 2.71
N GLY A 59 7.78 -16.90 3.49
CA GLY A 59 7.42 -18.22 4.00
C GLY A 59 7.41 -19.32 2.93
N LEU A 60 7.94 -19.04 1.75
CA LEU A 60 7.98 -19.97 0.63
C LEU A 60 9.27 -20.79 0.63
N ASP A 61 9.16 -22.09 0.47
CA ASP A 61 10.29 -22.98 0.23
C ASP A 61 10.48 -23.16 -1.27
N VAL A 62 11.50 -22.51 -1.84
CA VAL A 62 11.78 -22.49 -3.29
C VAL A 62 13.20 -22.97 -3.53
N ASP A 63 13.34 -23.93 -4.45
CA ASP A 63 14.64 -24.46 -4.84
C ASP A 63 15.58 -23.38 -5.39
N ILE A 64 16.87 -23.46 -5.07
CA ILE A 64 17.89 -22.48 -5.44
C ILE A 64 17.97 -22.28 -6.96
N ASN A 65 17.88 -23.37 -7.73
CA ASN A 65 17.92 -23.28 -9.19
C ASN A 65 16.66 -22.58 -9.72
N ARG A 66 15.49 -22.88 -9.12
CA ARG A 66 14.24 -22.23 -9.47
C ARG A 66 14.27 -20.72 -9.17
N ILE A 67 14.88 -20.30 -8.07
CA ILE A 67 15.13 -18.90 -7.74
C ILE A 67 15.97 -18.24 -8.84
N SER A 68 17.09 -18.87 -9.22
CA SER A 68 17.97 -18.37 -10.29
C SER A 68 17.25 -18.24 -11.63
N ASP A 69 16.46 -19.24 -12.00
CA ASP A 69 15.69 -19.22 -13.25
C ASP A 69 14.67 -18.08 -13.27
N ILE A 70 13.89 -17.93 -12.19
CA ILE A 70 12.90 -16.86 -12.06
C ILE A 70 13.57 -15.48 -12.21
N LEU A 71 14.67 -15.24 -11.50
CA LEU A 71 15.36 -13.94 -11.56
C LEU A 71 15.95 -13.68 -12.95
N THR A 72 16.40 -14.73 -13.63
CA THR A 72 16.90 -14.65 -15.02
C THR A 72 15.75 -14.37 -16.00
N ASP A 73 14.61 -15.03 -15.85
CA ASP A 73 13.42 -14.87 -16.71
C ASP A 73 12.85 -13.45 -16.66
N ILE A 74 12.94 -12.76 -15.52
CA ILE A 74 12.54 -11.35 -15.41
C ILE A 74 13.61 -10.37 -15.93
N GLY A 75 14.73 -10.89 -16.46
CA GLY A 75 15.78 -10.11 -17.09
C GLY A 75 16.92 -9.68 -16.17
N CYS A 76 16.99 -10.18 -14.95
CA CYS A 76 18.11 -9.92 -14.06
C CYS A 76 19.36 -10.67 -14.51
N THR A 77 20.53 -10.06 -14.29
CA THR A 77 21.79 -10.77 -14.39
C THR A 77 22.13 -11.40 -13.04
N VAL A 78 22.17 -12.73 -13.00
CA VAL A 78 22.37 -13.51 -11.78
C VAL A 78 23.76 -14.13 -11.79
N ALA A 79 24.53 -13.91 -10.73
CA ALA A 79 25.84 -14.52 -10.53
C ALA A 79 25.92 -15.19 -9.15
N GLY A 80 26.65 -16.30 -9.04
CA GLY A 80 26.77 -17.06 -7.80
C GLY A 80 25.69 -18.15 -7.69
N GLY A 81 25.23 -18.42 -6.46
CA GLY A 81 24.14 -19.37 -6.16
C GLY A 81 24.60 -20.73 -5.62
N GLY A 82 25.87 -21.11 -5.77
CA GLY A 82 26.37 -22.44 -5.36
C GLY A 82 26.23 -22.74 -3.86
N ASN A 83 26.15 -21.71 -3.03
CA ASN A 83 25.93 -21.80 -1.57
C ASN A 83 24.64 -21.10 -1.12
N GLY A 84 23.74 -20.79 -2.06
CA GLY A 84 22.52 -20.03 -1.79
C GLY A 84 22.72 -18.51 -1.70
N GLU A 85 23.90 -17.99 -2.05
CA GLU A 85 24.19 -16.57 -2.11
C GLU A 85 24.34 -16.10 -3.56
N PHE A 86 23.61 -15.07 -3.93
CA PHE A 86 23.56 -14.51 -5.28
C PHE A 86 24.02 -13.05 -5.29
N SER A 87 24.59 -12.64 -6.40
CA SER A 87 24.76 -11.25 -6.78
C SER A 87 23.86 -10.96 -7.97
N VAL A 88 22.79 -10.22 -7.74
CA VAL A 88 21.72 -9.99 -8.72
C VAL A 88 21.77 -8.54 -9.18
N THR A 89 21.82 -8.32 -10.49
CA THR A 89 21.76 -6.97 -11.08
C THR A 89 20.46 -6.84 -11.86
N ALA A 90 19.65 -5.85 -11.48
CA ALA A 90 18.38 -5.58 -12.14
C ALA A 90 18.59 -5.04 -13.57
N PRO A 91 17.69 -5.35 -14.52
CA PRO A 91 17.74 -4.77 -15.85
C PRO A 91 17.36 -3.28 -15.82
N SER A 92 17.77 -2.52 -16.84
CA SER A 92 17.59 -1.06 -16.91
C SER A 92 16.13 -0.59 -16.89
N TRP A 93 15.19 -1.45 -17.26
CA TRP A 93 13.74 -1.17 -17.25
C TRP A 93 13.05 -1.49 -15.92
N ARG A 94 13.79 -2.00 -14.92
CA ARG A 94 13.30 -2.32 -13.56
C ARG A 94 14.00 -1.46 -12.51
N PRO A 95 13.74 -0.14 -12.48
CA PRO A 95 14.33 0.77 -11.49
C PRO A 95 13.80 0.55 -10.06
N ASP A 96 12.76 -0.25 -9.93
CA ASP A 96 12.11 -0.65 -8.69
C ASP A 96 12.88 -1.72 -7.91
N LEU A 97 13.71 -2.54 -8.58
CA LEU A 97 14.48 -3.61 -7.95
C LEU A 97 15.79 -3.07 -7.38
N ASN A 98 15.83 -2.82 -6.08
CA ASN A 98 16.99 -2.21 -5.40
C ASN A 98 17.45 -3.00 -4.18
N GLU A 99 16.56 -3.76 -3.55
CA GLU A 99 16.80 -4.45 -2.29
C GLU A 99 16.44 -5.94 -2.37
N PRO A 100 16.94 -6.79 -1.45
CA PRO A 100 16.59 -8.22 -1.41
C PRO A 100 15.10 -8.51 -1.34
N CYS A 101 14.33 -7.68 -0.63
CA CYS A 101 12.88 -7.85 -0.51
C CYS A 101 12.15 -7.67 -1.85
N ASP A 102 12.64 -6.80 -2.74
CA ASP A 102 12.05 -6.62 -4.07
C ASP A 102 12.22 -7.89 -4.91
N LEU A 103 13.36 -8.59 -4.75
CA LEU A 103 13.59 -9.88 -5.41
C LEU A 103 12.71 -10.98 -4.84
N VAL A 104 12.45 -10.98 -3.52
CA VAL A 104 11.53 -11.92 -2.89
C VAL A 104 10.12 -11.72 -3.43
N GLU A 105 9.68 -10.48 -3.61
CA GLU A 105 8.36 -10.19 -4.19
C GLU A 105 8.22 -10.79 -5.60
N GLU A 106 9.20 -10.58 -6.46
CA GLU A 106 9.19 -11.14 -7.82
C GLU A 106 9.15 -12.67 -7.81
N ILE A 107 9.93 -13.30 -6.94
CA ILE A 107 9.92 -14.75 -6.79
C ILE A 107 8.55 -15.24 -6.31
N ALA A 108 7.99 -14.61 -5.27
CA ALA A 108 6.68 -14.97 -4.74
C ALA A 108 5.56 -14.78 -5.77
N ARG A 109 5.63 -13.72 -6.57
CA ARG A 109 4.67 -13.43 -7.64
C ARG A 109 4.68 -14.50 -8.73
N LEU A 110 5.85 -14.98 -9.12
CA LEU A 110 6.00 -15.99 -10.19
C LEU A 110 5.82 -17.42 -9.71
N VAL A 111 6.07 -17.69 -8.43
CA VAL A 111 5.70 -18.97 -7.79
C VAL A 111 4.20 -19.05 -7.60
N GLY A 112 3.56 -17.93 -7.26
CA GLY A 112 2.13 -17.77 -6.99
C GLY A 112 1.89 -17.36 -5.54
N TYR A 113 1.15 -16.28 -5.33
CA TYR A 113 0.80 -15.81 -3.99
C TYR A 113 -0.10 -16.78 -3.21
N ASP A 114 -0.82 -17.64 -3.91
CA ASP A 114 -1.64 -18.71 -3.34
C ASP A 114 -0.80 -19.82 -2.67
N GLN A 115 0.48 -19.90 -2.99
CA GLN A 115 1.43 -20.81 -2.34
C GLN A 115 1.98 -20.28 -1.02
N ILE A 116 1.77 -19.02 -0.70
CA ILE A 116 2.22 -18.44 0.56
C ILE A 116 1.42 -19.04 1.71
N PRO A 117 2.08 -19.69 2.71
CA PRO A 117 1.37 -20.35 3.80
C PRO A 117 0.66 -19.33 4.69
N ILE A 118 -0.60 -19.62 5.01
CA ILE A 118 -1.36 -18.83 5.97
C ILE A 118 -0.91 -19.23 7.37
N THR A 119 -0.13 -18.37 8.02
CA THR A 119 0.33 -18.58 9.38
C THR A 119 -0.26 -17.54 10.33
N VAL A 120 -0.82 -18.00 11.44
CA VAL A 120 -1.31 -17.11 12.50
C VAL A 120 -0.14 -16.83 13.44
N PRO A 121 0.27 -15.57 13.65
CA PRO A 121 1.31 -15.25 14.58
C PRO A 121 0.95 -15.73 16.00
N PRO A 122 1.89 -16.25 16.78
CA PRO A 122 1.63 -16.62 18.17
C PRO A 122 1.19 -15.40 18.98
N ALA A 123 0.26 -15.60 19.91
CA ALA A 123 -0.16 -14.53 20.80
C ALA A 123 1.06 -14.03 21.61
N PRO A 124 1.27 -12.72 21.72
CA PRO A 124 2.45 -12.16 22.42
C PRO A 124 2.43 -12.37 23.94
N VAL A 125 1.34 -12.89 24.48
CA VAL A 125 1.15 -13.09 25.93
C VAL A 125 0.80 -14.55 26.20
N GLU A 126 1.69 -15.26 26.88
CA GLU A 126 1.41 -16.59 27.38
C GLU A 126 0.26 -16.56 28.40
N GLY A 127 -0.73 -17.44 28.23
CA GLY A 127 -1.84 -17.64 29.16
C GLY A 127 -3.12 -16.86 28.87
N LEU A 128 -3.19 -15.99 27.88
CA LEU A 128 -4.44 -15.40 27.41
C LEU A 128 -5.10 -16.30 26.37
N VAL A 129 -5.90 -17.26 26.88
CA VAL A 129 -6.77 -18.08 26.04
C VAL A 129 -8.13 -17.39 25.97
N GLY A 130 -8.40 -16.72 24.83
CA GLY A 130 -9.69 -16.09 24.56
C GLY A 130 -9.73 -14.57 24.80
N LEU A 131 -10.94 -14.04 24.91
CA LEU A 131 -11.20 -12.61 25.05
C LEU A 131 -11.04 -12.14 26.50
N THR A 132 -10.51 -10.93 26.69
CA THR A 132 -10.51 -10.27 27.99
C THR A 132 -11.94 -10.01 28.49
N PRO A 133 -12.17 -9.79 29.81
CA PRO A 133 -13.50 -9.47 30.34
C PRO A 133 -14.16 -8.27 29.64
N ASP A 134 -13.39 -7.23 29.28
CA ASP A 134 -13.90 -6.06 28.56
C ASP A 134 -14.27 -6.36 27.13
N GLN A 135 -13.50 -7.16 26.43
CA GLN A 135 -13.84 -7.64 25.08
C GLN A 135 -15.10 -8.53 25.09
N GLN A 136 -15.23 -9.39 26.10
CA GLN A 136 -16.44 -10.21 26.28
C GLN A 136 -17.68 -9.36 26.60
N ARG A 137 -17.51 -8.30 27.40
CA ARG A 137 -18.62 -7.36 27.70
C ARG A 137 -19.06 -6.63 26.45
N ARG A 138 -18.11 -6.08 25.67
CA ARG A 138 -18.43 -5.42 24.40
C ARG A 138 -19.19 -6.34 23.46
N ARG A 139 -18.75 -7.61 23.33
CA ARG A 139 -19.39 -8.59 22.46
C ARG A 139 -20.82 -8.88 22.93
N ARG A 140 -21.02 -9.11 24.24
CA ARG A 140 -22.36 -9.31 24.80
C ARG A 140 -23.29 -8.13 24.55
N VAL A 141 -22.81 -6.91 24.72
CA VAL A 141 -23.63 -5.71 24.44
C VAL A 141 -24.03 -5.65 22.96
N ALA A 142 -23.10 -5.95 22.05
CA ALA A 142 -23.39 -5.98 20.62
C ALA A 142 -24.42 -7.07 20.27
N ASP A 143 -24.26 -8.27 20.81
CA ASP A 143 -25.17 -9.40 20.60
C ASP A 143 -26.60 -9.08 21.12
N GLU A 144 -26.71 -8.54 22.34
CA GLU A 144 -27.99 -8.12 22.94
C GLU A 144 -28.70 -7.05 22.11
N LEU A 145 -27.97 -6.03 21.65
CA LEU A 145 -28.56 -4.98 20.81
C LEU A 145 -29.02 -5.53 19.46
N ALA A 146 -28.27 -6.46 18.86
CA ALA A 146 -28.66 -7.14 17.64
C ALA A 146 -29.91 -7.99 17.82
N GLU A 147 -30.07 -8.68 18.96
CA GLU A 147 -31.27 -9.45 19.31
C GLU A 147 -32.51 -8.55 19.42
N PHE A 148 -32.36 -7.30 19.88
CA PHE A 148 -33.40 -6.29 19.87
C PHE A 148 -33.67 -5.68 18.47
N GLY A 149 -33.00 -6.16 17.42
CA GLY A 149 -33.18 -5.68 16.04
C GLY A 149 -32.44 -4.42 15.69
N MET A 150 -31.49 -3.99 16.53
CA MET A 150 -30.65 -2.83 16.24
C MET A 150 -29.53 -3.18 15.27
N VAL A 151 -29.14 -2.21 14.44
CA VAL A 151 -28.06 -2.33 13.47
C VAL A 151 -26.85 -1.53 13.92
N GLU A 152 -25.70 -2.20 14.07
CA GLU A 152 -24.45 -1.51 14.43
C GLU A 152 -24.03 -0.52 13.33
N SER A 153 -23.75 0.72 13.74
CA SER A 153 -23.26 1.78 12.83
C SER A 153 -21.90 2.27 13.27
N LEU A 154 -20.92 2.05 12.42
CA LEU A 154 -19.56 2.57 12.59
C LEU A 154 -19.45 3.94 11.93
N SER A 155 -19.52 5.01 12.71
CA SER A 155 -19.32 6.38 12.22
C SER A 155 -17.91 6.86 12.51
N TYR A 156 -17.35 7.66 11.60
CA TYR A 156 -16.08 8.32 11.86
C TYR A 156 -16.18 9.22 13.09
N PRO A 157 -15.13 9.25 13.93
CA PRO A 157 -15.15 9.99 15.18
C PRO A 157 -14.84 11.49 15.02
N PHE A 158 -15.01 12.05 13.82
CA PHE A 158 -14.63 13.41 13.50
C PHE A 158 -15.85 14.34 13.52
N VAL A 159 -15.72 15.47 14.20
CA VAL A 159 -16.76 16.49 14.36
C VAL A 159 -16.20 17.89 14.13
N GLY A 160 -17.10 18.82 13.82
CA GLY A 160 -16.81 20.22 13.60
C GLY A 160 -17.80 21.14 14.29
N ASP A 161 -17.69 22.44 14.03
CA ASP A 161 -18.52 23.48 14.65
C ASP A 161 -20.03 23.28 14.42
N ASP A 162 -20.40 22.85 13.21
CA ASP A 162 -21.80 22.65 12.88
C ASP A 162 -22.41 21.44 13.62
N ASP A 163 -21.61 20.40 13.85
CA ASP A 163 -22.03 19.26 14.67
C ASP A 163 -22.25 19.71 16.12
N TYR A 164 -21.36 20.55 16.67
CA TYR A 164 -21.52 21.09 18.02
C TYR A 164 -22.76 21.97 18.16
N LYS A 165 -22.96 22.91 17.22
CA LYS A 165 -24.11 23.79 17.21
C LYS A 165 -25.44 23.04 17.09
N ALA A 166 -25.50 22.03 16.23
CA ALA A 166 -26.70 21.23 16.02
C ALA A 166 -27.19 20.54 17.29
N PHE A 167 -26.27 20.23 18.22
CA PHE A 167 -26.58 19.63 19.52
C PHE A 167 -26.63 20.62 20.68
N GLY A 168 -26.63 21.93 20.40
CA GLY A 168 -26.70 22.96 21.42
C GLY A 168 -25.45 23.16 22.25
N PHE A 169 -24.31 22.60 21.82
CA PHE A 169 -23.03 22.86 22.44
C PHE A 169 -22.46 24.19 21.96
N ASP A 170 -21.78 24.91 22.86
CA ASP A 170 -20.95 26.04 22.49
C ASP A 170 -19.67 25.54 21.79
N PRO A 171 -19.46 25.83 20.50
CA PRO A 171 -18.30 25.35 19.77
C PRO A 171 -16.97 25.79 20.39
N GLU A 172 -16.87 27.03 20.84
CA GLU A 172 -15.63 27.59 21.41
C GLU A 172 -15.28 26.96 22.75
N ALA A 173 -16.26 26.69 23.59
CA ALA A 173 -16.04 25.95 24.84
C ALA A 173 -15.69 24.48 24.57
N THR A 174 -16.34 23.87 23.59
CA THR A 174 -16.13 22.45 23.28
C THR A 174 -14.77 22.20 22.63
N LYS A 175 -14.31 23.07 21.74
CA LYS A 175 -12.97 23.00 21.11
C LYS A 175 -11.84 22.98 22.15
N LYS A 176 -11.94 23.82 23.18
CA LYS A 176 -10.92 23.93 24.24
C LYS A 176 -10.64 22.61 24.97
N VAL A 177 -11.61 21.71 25.00
CA VAL A 177 -11.53 20.41 25.70
C VAL A 177 -11.54 19.22 24.74
N SER A 178 -11.58 19.47 23.43
CA SER A 178 -11.53 18.45 22.37
C SER A 178 -10.10 18.27 21.88
N VAL A 179 -9.82 17.08 21.37
CA VAL A 179 -8.53 16.79 20.70
C VAL A 179 -8.64 17.22 19.26
N GLU A 180 -7.79 18.17 18.86
CA GLU A 180 -7.66 18.61 17.47
C GLU A 180 -6.66 17.71 16.73
N ILE A 181 -6.99 17.36 15.48
CA ILE A 181 -6.17 16.51 14.60
C ILE A 181 -5.31 17.44 13.74
N ALA A 182 -4.00 17.24 13.79
CA ALA A 182 -3.05 18.10 13.07
C ALA A 182 -3.22 18.07 11.54
N ASN A 183 -3.65 16.93 10.98
CA ASN A 183 -3.90 16.72 9.55
C ASN A 183 -5.26 16.07 9.32
N PRO A 184 -6.38 16.77 9.56
CA PRO A 184 -7.71 16.20 9.50
C PRO A 184 -8.08 15.74 8.10
N LEU A 185 -8.80 14.62 8.01
CA LEU A 185 -9.31 14.06 6.75
C LEU A 185 -10.30 15.03 6.07
N TYR A 186 -11.08 15.76 6.89
CA TYR A 186 -12.04 16.79 6.47
C TYR A 186 -11.73 18.08 7.23
N GLY A 187 -11.47 19.17 6.50
CA GLY A 187 -11.08 20.45 7.09
C GLY A 187 -12.17 21.10 7.96
N ASP A 188 -13.44 20.80 7.71
CA ASP A 188 -14.61 21.23 8.48
C ASP A 188 -14.87 20.38 9.74
N ARG A 189 -14.16 19.27 9.93
CA ARG A 189 -14.29 18.33 11.04
C ARG A 189 -12.94 17.96 11.66
N PRO A 190 -12.21 18.92 12.19
CA PRO A 190 -10.84 18.67 12.69
C PRO A 190 -10.77 18.10 14.11
N TYR A 191 -11.89 17.89 14.81
CA TYR A 191 -11.89 17.48 16.21
C TYR A 191 -12.37 16.04 16.39
N LEU A 192 -11.78 15.32 17.35
CA LEU A 192 -12.33 14.05 17.82
C LEU A 192 -13.61 14.30 18.61
N ARG A 193 -14.65 13.52 18.31
CA ARG A 193 -15.92 13.58 19.05
C ARG A 193 -15.72 13.25 20.53
N ARG A 194 -16.45 13.94 21.37
CA ARG A 194 -16.58 13.64 22.81
C ARG A 194 -17.82 12.85 23.11
N GLU A 195 -18.86 13.03 22.30
CA GLU A 195 -20.16 12.39 22.41
C GLU A 195 -20.45 11.58 21.16
N ILE A 196 -21.12 10.45 21.33
CA ILE A 196 -21.46 9.56 20.21
C ILE A 196 -22.67 10.04 19.41
N LEU A 197 -23.60 10.74 20.06
CA LEU A 197 -24.88 11.16 19.48
C LEU A 197 -24.74 12.04 18.21
N PRO A 198 -23.85 13.03 18.12
CA PRO A 198 -23.73 13.84 16.91
C PRO A 198 -23.44 13.03 15.64
N THR A 199 -22.55 12.06 15.75
CA THR A 199 -22.19 11.22 14.61
C THR A 199 -23.25 10.18 14.27
N LEU A 200 -23.95 9.63 15.26
CA LEU A 200 -25.09 8.75 15.06
C LEU A 200 -26.25 9.50 14.41
N ALA A 201 -26.62 10.69 14.91
CA ALA A 201 -27.69 11.49 14.34
C ALA A 201 -27.43 11.89 12.89
N THR A 202 -26.19 12.14 12.53
CA THR A 202 -25.79 12.36 11.12
C THR A 202 -26.07 11.13 10.27
N THR A 203 -25.83 9.94 10.81
CA THR A 203 -26.14 8.67 10.13
C THR A 203 -27.65 8.46 9.99
N VAL A 204 -28.40 8.69 11.05
CA VAL A 204 -29.89 8.64 11.04
C VAL A 204 -30.45 9.61 10.00
N GLN A 205 -30.04 10.87 10.02
CA GLN A 205 -30.48 11.89 9.07
C GLN A 205 -30.21 11.48 7.61
N ARG A 206 -29.04 10.89 7.34
CA ARG A 206 -28.68 10.40 6.01
C ARG A 206 -29.59 9.27 5.55
N ASN A 207 -29.94 8.34 6.44
CA ASN A 207 -30.82 7.22 6.13
C ASN A 207 -32.26 7.70 5.89
N ILE A 208 -32.79 8.58 6.75
CA ILE A 208 -34.13 9.19 6.57
C ILE A 208 -34.23 9.93 5.22
N ARG A 209 -33.20 10.71 4.84
CA ARG A 209 -33.16 11.40 3.53
C ARG A 209 -33.14 10.42 2.34
N ARG A 210 -32.77 9.16 2.56
CA ARG A 210 -32.78 8.08 1.55
C ARG A 210 -34.08 7.26 1.58
N GLY A 211 -35.08 7.67 2.37
CA GLY A 211 -36.39 7.01 2.47
C GLY A 211 -36.41 5.81 3.41
N ILE A 212 -35.37 5.64 4.26
CA ILE A 212 -35.40 4.61 5.32
C ILE A 212 -36.10 5.20 6.52
N GLU A 213 -37.35 4.78 6.76
CA GLU A 213 -38.20 5.33 7.84
C GLU A 213 -37.89 4.68 9.19
N ASN A 214 -37.51 3.42 9.21
CA ASN A 214 -37.16 2.69 10.43
C ASN A 214 -35.64 2.61 10.57
N VAL A 215 -35.10 3.41 11.47
CA VAL A 215 -33.66 3.42 11.80
C VAL A 215 -33.50 3.00 13.25
N SER A 216 -33.09 1.77 13.47
CA SER A 216 -32.89 1.15 14.79
C SER A 216 -31.49 0.60 14.94
#